data_a0a3b05ff1b2f7338f92ee98b47ae7eb
#
_entry.id   a0a3b05ff1b2f7338f92ee98b47ae7eb
#
_cell.length_a   1.000
_cell.length_b   1.000
_cell.length_c   1.000
_cell.angle_alpha   90.00
_cell.angle_beta   90.00
_cell.angle_gamma   90.00
#
_symmetry.space_group_name_H-M   'P 1'
#
loop_
_entity.id
_entity.type
_entity.pdbx_description
1 polymer ?
#
loop_
_entity_poly.entity_id
_entity_poly.type
_entity_poly.pdbx_seq_one_letter_code
_entity_poly.pdbx_strand_id
1 'polypeptide(L)'
;MSKKTKESRREFLSYGASLLAGFPILANADPSKTIKKDIPKLVGNSGTYDTVALKQEAVSLCLVQSEVTPVDGKNPKPGIKSNLDHMLFLIDAAQGYGGHKDYLAFHEFPITGWDQWSREEILGFALRLPGPETEAIGKKAIEHNCYISFGTYAQYKDWPRHIMSVSVIINPKGEIISEQWKARNIHG
;
A
#
# COMPACT_ATOMS: atom_id res chain seq x y z
N MET A 1 1.15 -43.96 -13.83
CA MET A 1 2.26 -42.98 -13.60
C MET A 1 2.06 -41.81 -14.54
N SER A 2 1.50 -40.71 -14.04
CA SER A 2 1.22 -39.49 -14.82
C SER A 2 2.43 -38.54 -14.72
N LYS A 3 3.07 -38.26 -15.87
CA LYS A 3 4.14 -37.25 -15.98
C LYS A 3 3.50 -35.87 -15.93
N LYS A 4 3.65 -35.15 -14.82
CA LYS A 4 3.41 -33.69 -14.75
C LYS A 4 4.54 -33.00 -15.54
N THR A 5 4.21 -32.41 -16.67
CA THR A 5 5.06 -31.49 -17.41
C THR A 5 5.24 -30.21 -16.59
N LYS A 6 6.48 -29.88 -16.23
CA LYS A 6 6.84 -28.58 -15.69
C LYS A 6 6.77 -27.55 -16.83
N GLU A 7 5.74 -26.74 -16.88
CA GLU A 7 5.75 -25.53 -17.71
C GLU A 7 6.85 -24.58 -17.23
N SER A 8 7.66 -24.10 -18.16
CA SER A 8 8.80 -23.24 -17.84
C SER A 8 8.33 -21.78 -17.65
N ARG A 9 9.01 -21.02 -16.77
CA ARG A 9 8.78 -19.58 -16.59
C ARG A 9 8.82 -18.77 -17.90
N ARG A 10 9.50 -19.28 -18.93
CA ARG A 10 9.55 -18.65 -20.25
C ARG A 10 8.23 -18.74 -21.01
N GLU A 11 7.50 -19.84 -20.89
CA GLU A 11 6.18 -20.01 -21.52
C GLU A 11 5.13 -19.10 -20.87
N PHE A 12 5.16 -18.96 -19.55
CA PHE A 12 4.28 -18.02 -18.84
C PHE A 12 4.48 -16.57 -19.30
N LEU A 13 5.74 -16.13 -19.49
CA LEU A 13 6.04 -14.78 -19.98
C LEU A 13 5.65 -14.57 -21.45
N SER A 14 5.69 -15.62 -22.30
CA SER A 14 5.26 -15.52 -23.69
C SER A 14 3.74 -15.39 -23.82
N TYR A 15 2.96 -16.04 -22.96
CA TYR A 15 1.50 -15.88 -22.89
C TYR A 15 1.08 -14.51 -22.39
N GLY A 16 1.80 -13.94 -21.43
CA GLY A 16 1.57 -12.56 -20.94
C GLY A 16 1.78 -11.49 -22.00
N ALA A 17 2.80 -11.67 -22.85
CA ALA A 17 3.10 -10.71 -23.92
C ALA A 17 2.07 -10.77 -25.07
N SER A 18 1.47 -11.93 -25.32
CA SER A 18 0.44 -12.08 -26.38
C SER A 18 -0.92 -11.51 -26.00
N LEU A 19 -1.24 -11.42 -24.72
CA LEU A 19 -2.51 -10.82 -24.23
C LEU A 19 -2.50 -9.29 -24.28
N LEU A 20 -1.33 -8.65 -24.29
CA LEU A 20 -1.22 -7.19 -24.40
C LEU A 20 -1.35 -6.67 -25.83
N ALA A 21 -1.22 -7.52 -26.84
CA ALA A 21 -1.35 -7.13 -28.26
C ALA A 21 -2.80 -7.04 -28.76
N GLY A 22 -3.79 -7.45 -27.98
CA GLY A 22 -5.21 -7.50 -28.37
C GLY A 22 -6.11 -6.42 -27.79
N PHE A 23 -5.60 -5.54 -26.90
CA PHE A 23 -6.38 -4.38 -26.45
C PHE A 23 -6.13 -3.21 -27.40
N PRO A 24 -7.18 -2.69 -28.08
CA PRO A 24 -7.04 -1.43 -28.78
C PRO A 24 -6.65 -0.37 -27.76
N ILE A 25 -5.43 0.16 -27.89
CA ILE A 25 -5.04 1.38 -27.21
C ILE A 25 -6.07 2.42 -27.65
N LEU A 26 -6.93 2.85 -26.74
CA LEU A 26 -7.81 4.01 -26.91
C LEU A 26 -6.95 5.29 -26.93
N ALA A 27 -6.11 5.38 -27.96
CA ALA A 27 -5.35 6.56 -28.30
C ALA A 27 -6.24 7.49 -29.14
N ASN A 28 -7.32 8.01 -28.55
CA ASN A 28 -8.08 9.15 -29.04
C ASN A 28 -9.21 9.49 -28.03
N ALA A 29 -8.86 9.63 -26.77
CA ALA A 29 -9.70 10.37 -25.86
C ALA A 29 -9.45 11.85 -26.14
N ASP A 30 -10.40 12.50 -26.82
CA ASP A 30 -10.42 13.95 -27.00
C ASP A 30 -10.44 14.60 -25.61
N PRO A 31 -9.39 15.31 -25.20
CA PRO A 31 -9.32 15.93 -23.86
C PRO A 31 -10.37 17.03 -23.66
N SER A 32 -11.11 17.41 -24.71
CA SER A 32 -12.17 18.44 -24.64
C SER A 32 -13.55 17.87 -24.26
N LYS A 33 -13.72 16.53 -24.23
CA LYS A 33 -14.97 15.92 -23.79
C LYS A 33 -14.98 15.78 -22.29
N THR A 34 -15.30 16.84 -21.58
CA THR A 34 -15.65 16.82 -20.17
C THR A 34 -16.89 15.92 -20.00
N ILE A 35 -16.69 14.70 -19.53
CA ILE A 35 -17.78 13.87 -19.04
C ILE A 35 -18.25 14.54 -17.74
N LYS A 36 -19.27 15.38 -17.83
CA LYS A 36 -20.03 15.80 -16.66
C LYS A 36 -20.76 14.55 -16.14
N LYS A 37 -20.08 13.72 -15.36
CA LYS A 37 -20.74 12.75 -14.52
C LYS A 37 -21.36 13.54 -13.37
N ASP A 38 -22.68 13.59 -13.30
CA ASP A 38 -23.37 13.94 -12.07
C ASP A 38 -22.87 12.98 -10.98
N ILE A 39 -22.00 13.48 -10.12
CA ILE A 39 -21.53 12.74 -8.96
C ILE A 39 -22.76 12.61 -8.06
N PRO A 40 -23.27 11.40 -7.79
CA PRO A 40 -24.41 11.25 -6.92
C PRO A 40 -24.08 11.89 -5.57
N LYS A 41 -24.92 12.78 -5.07
CA LYS A 41 -24.80 13.29 -3.71
C LYS A 41 -24.82 12.10 -2.77
N LEU A 42 -23.70 11.80 -2.15
CA LEU A 42 -23.64 10.84 -1.06
C LEU A 42 -24.35 11.45 0.13
N VAL A 43 -25.65 11.20 0.22
CA VAL A 43 -26.45 11.53 1.39
C VAL A 43 -26.25 10.40 2.41
N GLY A 44 -25.37 10.61 3.36
CA GLY A 44 -25.27 9.75 4.53
C GLY A 44 -26.45 9.95 5.49
N ASN A 45 -26.71 8.97 6.35
CA ASN A 45 -27.77 9.02 7.37
C ASN A 45 -27.61 10.15 8.41
N SER A 46 -26.54 10.94 8.33
CA SER A 46 -26.19 12.00 9.27
C SER A 46 -26.09 13.40 8.65
N GLY A 47 -26.50 13.59 7.42
CA GLY A 47 -26.53 14.92 6.80
C GLY A 47 -25.70 15.04 5.53
N THR A 48 -25.61 16.27 5.04
CA THR A 48 -24.83 16.64 3.87
C THR A 48 -23.34 16.71 4.23
N TYR A 49 -22.49 16.00 3.46
CA TYR A 49 -21.05 16.22 3.53
C TYR A 49 -20.69 17.46 2.71
N ASP A 50 -19.86 18.34 3.28
CA ASP A 50 -19.27 19.42 2.53
C ASP A 50 -18.38 18.85 1.43
N THR A 51 -18.72 19.14 0.17
CA THR A 51 -17.87 18.76 -0.96
C THR A 51 -16.75 19.77 -1.12
N VAL A 52 -15.51 19.31 -1.00
CA VAL A 52 -14.35 20.15 -1.33
C VAL A 52 -14.10 20.04 -2.82
N ALA A 53 -13.92 21.19 -3.49
CA ALA A 53 -13.58 21.22 -4.91
C ALA A 53 -12.25 20.48 -5.12
N LEU A 54 -12.20 19.59 -6.13
CA LEU A 54 -10.97 18.91 -6.51
C LEU A 54 -9.96 19.94 -7.01
N LYS A 55 -8.73 19.84 -6.52
CA LYS A 55 -7.63 20.72 -6.96
C LYS A 55 -7.11 20.34 -8.35
N GLN A 56 -7.39 19.15 -8.80
CA GLN A 56 -6.97 18.62 -10.11
C GLN A 56 -8.03 17.64 -10.63
N GLU A 57 -8.14 17.53 -11.96
CA GLU A 57 -9.15 16.68 -12.60
C GLU A 57 -8.83 15.19 -12.54
N ALA A 58 -7.56 14.83 -12.36
CA ALA A 58 -7.10 13.45 -12.32
C ALA A 58 -6.07 13.24 -11.21
N VAL A 59 -6.07 12.04 -10.61
CA VAL A 59 -5.09 11.58 -9.63
C VAL A 59 -4.41 10.34 -10.18
N SER A 60 -3.08 10.36 -10.21
CA SER A 60 -2.27 9.22 -10.61
C SER A 60 -2.06 8.27 -9.41
N LEU A 61 -2.59 7.05 -9.52
CA LEU A 61 -2.54 6.04 -8.48
C LEU A 61 -1.64 4.88 -8.91
N CYS A 62 -0.79 4.40 -8.00
CA CYS A 62 -0.05 3.15 -8.17
C CYS A 62 -0.32 2.19 -7.01
N LEU A 63 -0.71 0.96 -7.33
CA LEU A 63 -0.83 -0.13 -6.38
C LEU A 63 0.47 -0.94 -6.40
N VAL A 64 1.10 -1.08 -5.24
CA VAL A 64 2.38 -1.78 -5.10
C VAL A 64 2.19 -3.08 -4.33
N GLN A 65 2.38 -4.19 -5.02
CA GLN A 65 2.42 -5.52 -4.42
C GLN A 65 3.89 -5.89 -4.18
N SER A 66 4.36 -5.74 -2.95
CA SER A 66 5.73 -6.11 -2.58
C SER A 66 5.85 -7.58 -2.19
N GLU A 67 7.00 -8.17 -2.49
CA GLU A 67 7.42 -9.41 -1.84
C GLU A 67 7.88 -9.09 -0.43
N VAL A 68 7.49 -9.91 0.55
CA VAL A 68 7.83 -9.72 1.96
C VAL A 68 8.75 -10.83 2.42
N THR A 69 9.93 -10.45 2.92
CA THR A 69 10.85 -11.39 3.59
C THR A 69 10.20 -11.88 4.89
N PRO A 70 10.17 -13.20 5.16
CA PRO A 70 9.67 -13.73 6.43
C PRO A 70 10.39 -13.10 7.62
N VAL A 71 9.61 -12.70 8.63
CA VAL A 71 10.13 -12.11 9.87
C VAL A 71 10.20 -13.20 10.93
N ASP A 72 11.40 -13.45 11.48
CA ASP A 72 11.56 -14.33 12.63
C ASP A 72 11.05 -13.62 13.90
N GLY A 73 9.96 -14.12 14.49
CA GLY A 73 9.36 -13.54 15.69
C GLY A 73 10.31 -13.44 16.90
N LYS A 74 11.36 -14.32 16.96
CA LYS A 74 12.38 -14.29 18.01
C LYS A 74 13.52 -13.31 17.72
N ASN A 75 13.77 -13.01 16.43
CA ASN A 75 14.77 -12.05 15.99
C ASN A 75 14.22 -11.19 14.82
N PRO A 76 13.24 -10.31 15.06
CA PRO A 76 12.48 -9.66 13.99
C PRO A 76 13.24 -8.56 13.25
N LYS A 77 14.23 -7.94 13.87
CA LYS A 77 14.92 -6.75 13.34
C LYS A 77 15.47 -6.90 11.92
N PRO A 78 16.16 -8.02 11.56
CA PRO A 78 16.69 -8.18 10.20
C PRO A 78 15.58 -8.24 9.13
N GLY A 79 14.50 -8.99 9.40
CA GLY A 79 13.36 -9.11 8.49
C GLY A 79 12.62 -7.79 8.32
N ILE A 80 12.30 -7.10 9.41
CA ILE A 80 11.68 -5.77 9.40
C ILE A 80 12.53 -4.78 8.61
N LYS A 81 13.85 -4.76 8.86
CA LYS A 81 14.75 -3.88 8.12
C LYS A 81 14.77 -4.21 6.61
N SER A 82 14.87 -5.49 6.26
CA SER A 82 14.88 -5.93 4.86
C SER A 82 13.60 -5.50 4.14
N ASN A 83 12.45 -5.68 4.78
CA ASN A 83 11.15 -5.32 4.22
C ASN A 83 10.99 -3.80 4.08
N LEU A 84 11.44 -3.04 5.08
CA LEU A 84 11.43 -1.58 5.00
C LEU A 84 12.33 -1.09 3.86
N ASP A 85 13.57 -1.57 3.78
CA ASP A 85 14.50 -1.20 2.71
C ASP A 85 13.90 -1.52 1.33
N HIS A 86 13.26 -2.69 1.20
CA HIS A 86 12.58 -3.08 -0.04
C HIS A 86 11.38 -2.17 -0.36
N MET A 87 10.59 -1.81 0.64
CA MET A 87 9.47 -0.87 0.47
C MET A 87 9.96 0.49 0.01
N LEU A 88 11.05 1.03 0.61
CA LEU A 88 11.63 2.31 0.21
C LEU A 88 12.15 2.26 -1.23
N PHE A 89 12.81 1.17 -1.63
CA PHE A 89 13.23 0.93 -3.01
C PHE A 89 12.04 0.91 -3.97
N LEU A 90 10.94 0.24 -3.61
CA LEU A 90 9.75 0.15 -4.46
C LEU A 90 9.04 1.51 -4.61
N ILE A 91 9.09 2.38 -3.60
CA ILE A 91 8.59 3.76 -3.71
C ILE A 91 9.36 4.49 -4.80
N ASP A 92 10.70 4.44 -4.77
CA ASP A 92 11.55 5.07 -5.78
C ASP A 92 11.31 4.48 -7.18
N ALA A 93 11.24 3.16 -7.29
CA ALA A 93 10.97 2.47 -8.54
C ALA A 93 9.60 2.82 -9.14
N ALA A 94 8.56 2.87 -8.30
CA ALA A 94 7.21 3.24 -8.74
C ALA A 94 7.16 4.68 -9.25
N GLN A 95 7.85 5.61 -8.60
CA GLN A 95 7.93 7.00 -9.03
C GLN A 95 8.79 7.19 -10.28
N GLY A 96 9.82 6.37 -10.46
CA GLY A 96 10.66 6.40 -11.66
C GLY A 96 10.00 5.80 -12.91
N TYR A 97 8.94 5.01 -12.77
CA TYR A 97 8.31 4.31 -13.87
C TYR A 97 6.98 4.97 -14.28
N GLY A 98 6.90 5.40 -15.57
CA GLY A 98 5.66 5.90 -16.17
C GLY A 98 5.14 7.24 -15.61
N GLY A 99 6.02 8.08 -15.08
CA GLY A 99 5.72 9.43 -14.60
C GLY A 99 5.32 9.48 -13.12
N HIS A 100 5.10 10.68 -12.62
CA HIS A 100 4.75 10.95 -11.23
C HIS A 100 3.45 10.25 -10.79
N LYS A 101 3.44 9.74 -9.57
CA LYS A 101 2.27 9.18 -8.91
C LYS A 101 1.89 10.05 -7.71
N ASP A 102 0.65 10.51 -7.69
CA ASP A 102 0.13 11.29 -6.56
C ASP A 102 -0.08 10.43 -5.31
N TYR A 103 -0.35 9.13 -5.51
CA TYR A 103 -0.65 8.21 -4.43
C TYR A 103 -0.09 6.81 -4.69
N LEU A 104 0.69 6.30 -3.75
CA LEU A 104 1.19 4.93 -3.71
C LEU A 104 0.46 4.14 -2.63
N ALA A 105 -0.18 3.04 -2.99
CA ALA A 105 -0.85 2.16 -2.05
C ALA A 105 -0.16 0.80 -1.99
N PHE A 106 0.35 0.46 -0.82
CA PHE A 106 0.89 -0.86 -0.50
C PHE A 106 -0.18 -1.74 0.13
N HIS A 107 0.10 -3.03 0.17
CA HIS A 107 -0.78 -4.03 0.80
C HIS A 107 -0.77 -3.97 2.34
N GLU A 108 -1.47 -4.92 3.00
CA GLU A 108 -1.76 -4.87 4.44
C GLU A 108 -0.49 -4.95 5.32
N PHE A 109 0.54 -5.71 4.95
CA PHE A 109 1.72 -5.94 5.81
C PHE A 109 3.05 -5.90 5.03
N PRO A 110 3.42 -4.80 4.37
CA PRO A 110 4.65 -4.74 3.57
C PRO A 110 5.93 -4.74 4.43
N ILE A 111 5.85 -4.37 5.70
CA ILE A 111 7.00 -4.27 6.61
C ILE A 111 7.04 -5.46 7.56
N THR A 112 5.95 -5.72 8.26
CA THR A 112 5.91 -6.77 9.27
C THR A 112 5.68 -8.16 8.68
N GLY A 113 5.07 -8.25 7.51
CA GLY A 113 4.60 -9.51 6.98
C GLY A 113 3.41 -10.06 7.78
N TRP A 114 3.00 -11.27 7.43
CA TRP A 114 1.99 -12.02 8.13
C TRP A 114 2.41 -13.47 8.24
N ASP A 115 2.39 -14.04 9.48
CA ASP A 115 2.67 -15.43 9.77
C ASP A 115 1.96 -15.84 11.07
N GLN A 116 2.12 -17.10 11.48
CA GLN A 116 1.55 -17.65 12.71
C GLN A 116 2.45 -17.36 13.93
N TRP A 117 2.67 -16.08 14.21
CA TRP A 117 3.38 -15.68 15.41
C TRP A 117 2.49 -15.73 16.65
N SER A 118 3.09 -15.98 17.78
CA SER A 118 2.46 -15.75 19.08
C SER A 118 2.21 -14.25 19.29
N ARG A 119 1.24 -13.94 20.15
CA ARG A 119 0.99 -12.56 20.55
C ARG A 119 2.23 -11.84 21.08
N GLU A 120 3.06 -12.54 21.87
CA GLU A 120 4.26 -11.98 22.47
C GLU A 120 5.33 -11.65 21.40
N GLU A 121 5.45 -12.47 20.38
CA GLU A 121 6.33 -12.20 19.25
C GLU A 121 5.87 -10.96 18.50
N ILE A 122 4.58 -10.84 18.18
CA ILE A 122 4.06 -9.64 17.49
C ILE A 122 4.28 -8.39 18.35
N LEU A 123 4.06 -8.46 19.67
CA LEU A 123 4.36 -7.35 20.59
C LEU A 123 5.84 -6.94 20.55
N GLY A 124 6.73 -7.88 20.22
CA GLY A 124 8.17 -7.61 20.09
C GLY A 124 8.55 -6.78 18.86
N PHE A 125 7.72 -6.78 17.81
CA PHE A 125 8.05 -6.12 16.54
C PHE A 125 6.94 -5.25 15.95
N ALA A 126 5.76 -5.20 16.52
CA ALA A 126 4.71 -4.27 16.09
C ALA A 126 5.22 -2.83 16.14
N LEU A 127 4.96 -2.05 15.10
CA LEU A 127 5.50 -0.72 14.94
C LEU A 127 4.90 0.25 15.97
N ARG A 128 5.67 1.27 16.31
CA ARG A 128 5.15 2.43 17.03
C ARG A 128 4.81 3.52 16.02
N LEU A 129 3.68 4.17 16.19
CA LEU A 129 3.22 5.22 15.29
C LEU A 129 3.09 6.55 16.07
N PRO A 130 3.81 7.61 15.65
CA PRO A 130 4.92 7.61 14.69
C PRO A 130 6.15 6.86 15.22
N GLY A 131 7.03 6.43 14.31
CA GLY A 131 8.26 5.71 14.63
C GLY A 131 9.24 5.70 13.46
N PRO A 132 10.42 5.08 13.64
CA PRO A 132 11.51 5.15 12.66
C PRO A 132 11.11 4.65 11.27
N GLU A 133 10.23 3.65 11.19
CA GLU A 133 9.74 3.11 9.91
C GLU A 133 8.86 4.14 9.20
N THR A 134 7.91 4.74 9.92
CA THR A 134 7.03 5.78 9.34
C THR A 134 7.78 7.06 9.02
N GLU A 135 8.83 7.40 9.78
CA GLU A 135 9.71 8.52 9.47
C GLU A 135 10.50 8.29 8.19
N ALA A 136 11.01 7.06 7.97
CA ALA A 136 11.71 6.72 6.74
C ALA A 136 10.80 6.81 5.51
N ILE A 137 9.57 6.29 5.62
CA ILE A 137 8.55 6.37 4.56
C ILE A 137 8.11 7.84 4.36
N GLY A 138 7.97 8.61 5.44
CA GLY A 138 7.65 10.03 5.41
C GLY A 138 8.67 10.85 4.62
N LYS A 139 9.97 10.54 4.75
CA LYS A 139 11.03 11.16 3.93
C LYS A 139 10.82 10.89 2.44
N LYS A 140 10.42 9.67 2.07
CA LYS A 140 10.08 9.32 0.68
C LYS A 140 8.82 10.02 0.18
N ALA A 141 7.81 10.18 1.03
CA ALA A 141 6.61 10.94 0.69
C ALA A 141 6.93 12.42 0.40
N ILE A 142 7.85 13.03 1.18
CA ILE A 142 8.36 14.39 0.93
C ILE A 142 9.17 14.43 -0.37
N GLU A 143 10.15 13.53 -0.53
CA GLU A 143 11.06 13.46 -1.67
C GLU A 143 10.29 13.41 -2.99
N HIS A 144 9.25 12.58 -3.04
CA HIS A 144 8.44 12.36 -4.24
C HIS A 144 7.17 13.20 -4.30
N ASN A 145 6.90 14.04 -3.30
CA ASN A 145 5.67 14.85 -3.20
C ASN A 145 4.41 14.02 -3.43
N CYS A 146 4.27 12.87 -2.76
CA CYS A 146 3.18 11.95 -2.95
C CYS A 146 2.59 11.46 -1.62
N TYR A 147 1.37 10.94 -1.68
CA TYR A 147 0.77 10.21 -0.57
C TYR A 147 1.22 8.75 -0.61
N ILE A 148 1.44 8.16 0.56
CA ILE A 148 1.80 6.73 0.68
C ILE A 148 0.89 6.09 1.73
N SER A 149 0.24 4.97 1.38
CA SER A 149 -0.50 4.15 2.34
C SER A 149 0.02 2.74 2.43
N PHE A 150 -0.07 2.17 3.61
CA PHE A 150 0.29 0.77 3.90
C PHE A 150 -0.40 0.29 5.17
N GLY A 151 -0.52 -1.02 5.34
CA GLY A 151 -0.98 -1.61 6.59
C GLY A 151 0.18 -2.16 7.42
N THR A 152 -0.04 -2.29 8.72
CA THR A 152 0.95 -2.84 9.65
C THR A 152 0.33 -3.28 10.96
N TYR A 153 1.07 -4.10 11.74
CA TYR A 153 0.82 -4.24 13.17
C TYR A 153 1.39 -3.03 13.90
N ALA A 154 0.58 -2.43 14.77
CA ALA A 154 0.97 -1.26 15.56
C ALA A 154 0.69 -1.43 17.05
N GLN A 155 1.48 -0.73 17.86
CA GLN A 155 1.31 -0.58 19.31
C GLN A 155 1.17 0.88 19.66
N TYR A 156 0.33 1.17 20.63
CA TYR A 156 0.08 2.51 21.14
C TYR A 156 0.45 2.60 22.63
N LYS A 157 1.05 3.72 23.01
CA LYS A 157 1.46 3.98 24.39
C LYS A 157 0.28 3.94 25.38
N ASP A 158 -0.85 4.45 24.93
CA ASP A 158 -2.05 4.55 25.76
C ASP A 158 -2.81 3.22 25.87
N TRP A 159 -2.46 2.25 25.03
CA TRP A 159 -3.01 0.90 25.03
C TRP A 159 -1.90 -0.14 25.09
N PRO A 160 -1.20 -0.21 26.23
CA PRO A 160 -0.06 -1.11 26.37
C PRO A 160 -0.49 -2.56 26.19
N ARG A 161 0.38 -3.35 25.52
CA ARG A 161 0.14 -4.78 25.23
C ARG A 161 -1.05 -5.07 24.31
N HIS A 162 -1.60 -4.06 23.62
CA HIS A 162 -2.57 -4.27 22.55
C HIS A 162 -1.87 -4.16 21.19
N ILE A 163 -2.23 -5.08 20.28
CA ILE A 163 -1.76 -5.10 18.91
C ILE A 163 -2.93 -4.70 18.03
N MET A 164 -2.74 -3.68 17.22
CA MET A 164 -3.70 -3.23 16.25
C MET A 164 -3.21 -3.52 14.84
N SER A 165 -4.07 -4.07 13.99
CA SER A 165 -3.86 -4.02 12.55
C SER A 165 -4.37 -2.66 12.07
N VAL A 166 -3.47 -1.86 11.50
CA VAL A 166 -3.72 -0.45 11.18
C VAL A 166 -3.37 -0.18 9.74
N SER A 167 -4.24 0.54 9.04
CA SER A 167 -3.92 1.18 7.77
C SER A 167 -3.47 2.62 8.03
N VAL A 168 -2.30 2.97 7.52
CA VAL A 168 -1.66 4.28 7.71
C VAL A 168 -1.64 5.02 6.40
N ILE A 169 -1.90 6.33 6.42
CA ILE A 169 -1.69 7.23 5.27
C ILE A 169 -0.73 8.33 5.69
N ILE A 170 0.35 8.48 4.90
CA ILE A 170 1.35 9.54 5.04
C ILE A 170 1.16 10.52 3.88
N ASN A 171 1.15 11.82 4.19
CA ASN A 171 0.98 12.89 3.21
C ASN A 171 2.32 13.35 2.61
N PRO A 172 2.32 14.23 1.57
CA PRO A 172 3.54 14.78 0.97
C PRO A 172 4.40 15.64 1.89
N LYS A 173 3.96 15.92 3.11
CA LYS A 173 4.77 16.59 4.15
C LYS A 173 5.46 15.59 5.07
N GLY A 174 5.27 14.28 4.86
CA GLY A 174 5.79 13.22 5.70
C GLY A 174 5.00 12.98 6.99
N GLU A 175 3.81 13.57 7.11
CA GLU A 175 2.96 13.47 8.29
C GLU A 175 1.97 12.31 8.15
N ILE A 176 1.76 11.54 9.22
CA ILE A 176 0.66 10.60 9.31
C ILE A 176 -0.65 11.39 9.42
N ILE A 177 -1.51 11.27 8.42
CA ILE A 177 -2.80 11.98 8.38
C ILE A 177 -4.01 11.08 8.63
N SER A 178 -3.80 9.77 8.59
CA SER A 178 -4.86 8.79 8.88
C SER A 178 -4.26 7.53 9.46
N GLU A 179 -4.90 7.03 10.51
CA GLU A 179 -4.67 5.73 11.12
C GLU A 179 -6.04 5.05 11.26
N GLN A 180 -6.30 4.05 10.44
CA GLN A 180 -7.57 3.33 10.48
C GLN A 180 -7.35 1.93 11.04
N TRP A 181 -7.96 1.65 12.18
CA TRP A 181 -7.87 0.36 12.84
C TRP A 181 -8.83 -0.65 12.23
N LYS A 182 -8.37 -1.86 12.05
CA LYS A 182 -9.20 -2.98 11.61
C LYS A 182 -10.24 -3.29 12.69
N ALA A 183 -11.51 -3.18 12.33
CA ALA A 183 -12.62 -3.32 13.30
C ALA A 183 -12.84 -4.76 13.76
N ARG A 184 -12.40 -5.76 12.98
CA ARG A 184 -12.55 -7.19 13.33
C ARG A 184 -11.28 -7.94 13.02
N ASN A 185 -10.79 -8.72 13.98
CA ASN A 185 -9.77 -9.74 13.74
C ASN A 185 -10.43 -11.01 13.20
N ILE A 186 -9.70 -11.70 12.31
CA ILE A 186 -10.14 -12.97 11.72
C ILE A 186 -9.79 -14.15 12.66
N HIS A 187 -9.06 -13.89 13.74
CA HIS A 187 -8.72 -14.92 14.71
C HIS A 187 -9.91 -15.19 15.63
N GLY A 188 -10.47 -16.38 15.50
CA GLY A 188 -11.36 -17.01 16.46
C GLY A 188 -10.56 -17.56 17.63
#